data_5c7c3bfc9d77adc3730214be8523f7dd
#
_entry.id   5c7c3bfc9d77adc3730214be8523f7dd
#
_cell.length_a   1.000
_cell.length_b   1.000
_cell.length_c   1.000
_cell.angle_alpha   90.00
_cell.angle_beta   90.00
_cell.angle_gamma   90.00
#
_symmetry.space_group_name_H-M   'P 1'
#
loop_
_entity.id
_entity.type
_entity.pdbx_description
1 polymer ?
#
loop_
_entity_poly.entity_id
_entity_poly.type
_entity_poly.pdbx_seq_one_letter_code
_entity_poly.pdbx_strand_id
1 'polypeptide(L)'
;MPESISTKPATLSPALSATIDTKTLLESFRDKEAILALGKEISHVARELEQPIYMMEVCGGHTHTLMRYALAQLLPENIECIHGPGCPVCIMPKHRINQAYDIAMQEDVIFLTLGDMMRVPGSHGSLQDARAKGADVRFIYSPMQALEIARENPTKRVVYFAIGFETTTPMTAAMLQRAIDSGLQNLFIHSNHVLVPPPLRAILDSSDCKINALIAPSHVSVIAGAKIYAPIFERYHIPIVVSGFEPVDMMESILAIARQAKEKSPRLEIQYKRVVSMEGNTKAQEIVEQFFTLREHFEWRGLGEIPESGLQLRDEYRAYDAECEFSAILSQEPIADNKACRCGDILRGVAKPLDCKVFGKSCTPEHPLGSCMVSSEGACAAYYKYGRKI
;
A
#
# COMPACT_ATOMS: atom_id res chain seq x y z
N MET A 1 32.92 41.02 20.90
CA MET A 1 32.80 40.83 19.47
C MET A 1 33.11 39.37 19.18
N PRO A 2 32.15 38.52 18.79
CA PRO A 2 32.44 37.16 18.34
C PRO A 2 32.70 37.17 16.84
N GLU A 3 33.75 36.47 16.45
CA GLU A 3 34.19 36.30 15.07
C GLU A 3 33.16 35.52 14.23
N SER A 4 32.90 36.08 13.05
CA SER A 4 32.01 35.46 12.04
C SER A 4 32.71 34.28 11.36
N ILE A 5 32.22 33.07 11.58
CA ILE A 5 32.64 31.89 10.84
C ILE A 5 31.99 31.94 9.45
N SER A 6 32.76 32.31 8.46
CA SER A 6 32.40 32.25 7.03
C SER A 6 32.49 30.79 6.57
N THR A 7 31.36 30.13 6.45
CA THR A 7 31.26 28.83 5.75
C THR A 7 31.17 29.06 4.23
N LYS A 8 32.29 28.92 3.54
CA LYS A 8 32.29 28.81 2.07
C LYS A 8 31.58 27.48 1.68
N PRO A 9 30.66 27.51 0.71
CA PRO A 9 30.09 26.26 0.20
C PRO A 9 31.21 25.43 -0.44
N ALA A 10 31.23 24.13 -0.12
CA ALA A 10 32.15 23.17 -0.71
C ALA A 10 31.90 23.11 -2.23
N THR A 11 32.93 23.51 -3.00
CA THR A 11 32.90 23.33 -4.47
C THR A 11 33.02 21.85 -4.80
N LEU A 12 31.97 21.28 -5.39
CA LEU A 12 31.99 19.94 -5.95
C LEU A 12 33.07 19.82 -7.01
N SER A 13 33.81 18.71 -6.97
CA SER A 13 34.90 18.40 -7.91
C SER A 13 34.37 18.40 -9.36
N PRO A 14 35.14 18.90 -10.36
CA PRO A 14 34.74 18.93 -11.77
C PRO A 14 34.39 17.59 -12.40
N ALA A 15 34.81 16.48 -11.78
CA ALA A 15 34.49 15.13 -12.23
C ALA A 15 33.01 14.71 -12.01
N LEU A 16 32.24 15.49 -11.25
CA LEU A 16 30.82 15.25 -10.94
C LEU A 16 29.86 16.11 -11.79
N SER A 17 30.34 16.86 -12.77
CA SER A 17 29.52 17.70 -13.65
C SER A 17 29.04 16.99 -14.93
N ALA A 18 29.15 15.68 -15.01
CA ALA A 18 28.42 14.92 -16.01
C ALA A 18 26.93 15.07 -15.70
N THR A 19 26.21 15.84 -16.51
CA THR A 19 24.74 15.92 -16.49
C THR A 19 24.23 14.50 -16.67
N ILE A 20 23.80 13.87 -15.54
CA ILE A 20 23.15 12.57 -15.63
C ILE A 20 21.85 12.81 -16.39
N ASP A 21 21.77 12.30 -17.61
CA ASP A 21 20.52 12.30 -18.36
C ASP A 21 19.53 11.40 -17.63
N THR A 22 18.50 12.03 -17.02
CA THR A 22 17.46 11.35 -16.26
C THR A 22 16.77 10.27 -17.08
N LYS A 23 16.67 10.45 -18.41
CA LYS A 23 16.07 9.46 -19.30
C LYS A 23 16.95 8.20 -19.38
N THR A 24 18.24 8.36 -19.60
CA THR A 24 19.21 7.25 -19.62
C THR A 24 19.25 6.52 -18.28
N LEU A 25 19.18 7.26 -17.17
CA LEU A 25 19.10 6.66 -15.83
C LEU A 25 17.83 5.82 -15.65
N LEU A 26 16.67 6.33 -16.07
CA LEU A 26 15.41 5.58 -15.97
C LEU A 26 15.39 4.36 -16.92
N GLU A 27 15.98 4.48 -18.10
CA GLU A 27 16.10 3.38 -19.06
C GLU A 27 16.99 2.25 -18.54
N SER A 28 18.02 2.54 -17.75
CA SER A 28 18.90 1.51 -17.16
C SER A 28 18.19 0.56 -16.22
N PHE A 29 17.17 1.03 -15.49
CA PHE A 29 16.34 0.17 -14.62
C PHE A 29 15.31 -0.68 -15.38
N ARG A 30 15.19 -0.47 -16.69
CA ARG A 30 14.32 -1.19 -17.63
C ARG A 30 15.09 -1.87 -18.74
N ASP A 31 16.41 -1.97 -18.58
CA ASP A 31 17.28 -2.56 -19.57
C ASP A 31 16.94 -4.04 -19.80
N LYS A 32 16.57 -4.36 -21.05
CA LYS A 32 16.14 -5.70 -21.43
C LYS A 32 17.24 -6.76 -21.27
N GLU A 33 18.47 -6.39 -21.58
CA GLU A 33 19.59 -7.34 -21.54
C GLU A 33 19.93 -7.68 -20.09
N ALA A 34 19.94 -6.68 -19.20
CA ALA A 34 20.11 -6.86 -17.77
C ALA A 34 19.00 -7.75 -17.18
N ILE A 35 17.73 -7.49 -17.53
CA ILE A 35 16.59 -8.29 -17.07
C ILE A 35 16.72 -9.75 -17.51
N LEU A 36 17.07 -9.99 -18.77
CA LEU A 36 17.26 -11.35 -19.30
C LEU A 36 18.47 -12.05 -18.69
N ALA A 37 19.56 -11.33 -18.41
CA ALA A 37 20.74 -11.87 -17.73
C ALA A 37 20.38 -12.28 -16.29
N LEU A 38 19.67 -11.44 -15.56
CA LEU A 38 19.17 -11.78 -14.21
C LEU A 38 18.24 -13.00 -14.24
N GLY A 39 17.34 -13.11 -15.23
CA GLY A 39 16.49 -14.29 -15.39
C GLY A 39 17.26 -15.59 -15.61
N LYS A 40 18.34 -15.55 -16.40
CA LYS A 40 19.23 -16.70 -16.58
C LYS A 40 19.97 -17.08 -15.29
N GLU A 41 20.45 -16.07 -14.54
CA GLU A 41 21.12 -16.30 -13.27
C GLU A 41 20.16 -16.87 -12.23
N ILE A 42 18.92 -16.34 -12.13
CA ILE A 42 17.88 -16.91 -11.28
C ILE A 42 17.63 -18.37 -11.64
N SER A 43 17.50 -18.69 -12.94
CA SER A 43 17.28 -20.06 -13.41
C SER A 43 18.49 -20.97 -13.09
N HIS A 44 19.71 -20.44 -13.09
CA HIS A 44 20.90 -21.20 -12.68
C HIS A 44 20.87 -21.52 -11.19
N VAL A 45 20.62 -20.52 -10.34
CA VAL A 45 20.53 -20.70 -8.88
C VAL A 45 19.38 -21.63 -8.51
N ALA A 46 18.24 -21.52 -9.20
CA ALA A 46 17.04 -22.30 -8.94
C ALA A 46 17.22 -23.81 -9.13
N ARG A 47 18.15 -24.25 -9.98
CA ARG A 47 18.47 -25.69 -10.17
C ARG A 47 19.06 -26.34 -8.92
N GLU A 48 19.62 -25.54 -8.03
CA GLU A 48 20.28 -26.01 -6.82
C GLU A 48 19.39 -25.86 -5.57
N LEU A 49 18.15 -25.39 -5.76
CA LEU A 49 17.18 -25.27 -4.66
C LEU A 49 16.64 -26.64 -4.27
N GLU A 50 16.64 -26.95 -2.98
CA GLU A 50 16.05 -28.17 -2.43
C GLU A 50 14.53 -28.12 -2.35
N GLN A 51 13.95 -26.90 -2.27
CA GLN A 51 12.52 -26.68 -2.18
C GLN A 51 12.09 -25.51 -3.08
N PRO A 52 10.83 -25.51 -3.57
CA PRO A 52 10.30 -24.39 -4.31
C PRO A 52 10.25 -23.12 -3.45
N ILE A 53 10.42 -21.97 -4.10
CA ILE A 53 10.26 -20.67 -3.48
C ILE A 53 8.87 -20.12 -3.83
N TYR A 54 8.08 -19.86 -2.79
CA TYR A 54 6.80 -19.17 -2.85
C TYR A 54 6.97 -17.79 -2.22
N MET A 55 7.32 -16.79 -3.03
CA MET A 55 7.57 -15.43 -2.53
C MET A 55 6.32 -14.57 -2.65
N MET A 56 5.89 -13.99 -1.53
CA MET A 56 4.79 -13.02 -1.52
C MET A 56 5.33 -11.62 -1.72
N GLU A 57 4.84 -10.92 -2.73
CA GLU A 57 5.05 -9.48 -2.85
C GLU A 57 3.92 -8.71 -2.16
N VAL A 58 4.27 -7.66 -1.42
CA VAL A 58 3.36 -6.96 -0.52
C VAL A 58 3.17 -5.50 -0.95
N CYS A 59 3.10 -5.28 -2.26
CA CYS A 59 2.80 -3.96 -2.80
C CYS A 59 2.19 -4.07 -4.20
N GLY A 60 1.08 -3.37 -4.44
CA GLY A 60 0.49 -3.32 -5.77
C GLY A 60 1.42 -2.80 -6.86
N GLY A 61 2.42 -1.96 -6.50
CA GLY A 61 3.47 -1.54 -7.43
C GLY A 61 4.33 -2.70 -7.93
N HIS A 62 4.66 -3.68 -7.08
CA HIS A 62 5.37 -4.89 -7.47
C HIS A 62 4.51 -5.77 -8.38
N THR A 63 3.24 -6.01 -8.00
CA THR A 63 2.26 -6.71 -8.84
C THR A 63 2.19 -6.09 -10.23
N HIS A 64 2.06 -4.77 -10.28
CA HIS A 64 1.98 -4.03 -11.53
C HIS A 64 3.25 -4.22 -12.41
N THR A 65 4.43 -4.15 -11.81
CA THR A 65 5.70 -4.36 -12.52
C THR A 65 5.84 -5.80 -13.02
N LEU A 66 5.58 -6.79 -12.16
CA LEU A 66 5.61 -8.21 -12.55
C LEU A 66 4.72 -8.50 -13.75
N MET A 67 3.49 -7.95 -13.75
CA MET A 67 2.51 -8.18 -14.80
C MET A 67 2.81 -7.36 -16.07
N ARG A 68 3.15 -6.07 -15.92
CA ARG A 68 3.40 -5.16 -17.05
C ARG A 68 4.57 -5.59 -17.91
N TYR A 69 5.65 -6.05 -17.28
CA TYR A 69 6.88 -6.48 -17.94
C TYR A 69 6.98 -7.99 -18.11
N ALA A 70 5.92 -8.72 -17.75
CA ALA A 70 5.84 -10.18 -17.84
C ALA A 70 7.03 -10.90 -17.16
N LEU A 71 7.54 -10.35 -16.04
CA LEU A 71 8.74 -10.85 -15.37
C LEU A 71 8.55 -12.29 -14.85
N ALA A 72 7.33 -12.65 -14.45
CA ALA A 72 7.00 -14.00 -13.99
C ALA A 72 7.27 -15.07 -15.05
N GLN A 73 7.25 -14.73 -16.35
CA GLN A 73 7.58 -15.68 -17.45
C GLN A 73 9.08 -16.00 -17.56
N LEU A 74 9.91 -15.17 -16.92
CA LEU A 74 11.37 -15.38 -16.89
C LEU A 74 11.81 -16.25 -15.72
N LEU A 75 10.86 -16.59 -14.82
CA LEU A 75 11.14 -17.38 -13.63
C LEU A 75 11.00 -18.89 -13.93
N PRO A 76 11.86 -19.74 -13.36
CA PRO A 76 11.70 -21.18 -13.44
C PRO A 76 10.49 -21.66 -12.63
N GLU A 77 9.97 -22.86 -12.94
CA GLU A 77 8.75 -23.41 -12.34
C GLU A 77 8.78 -23.56 -10.82
N ASN A 78 9.98 -23.69 -10.24
CA ASN A 78 10.16 -23.79 -8.79
C ASN A 78 10.32 -22.44 -8.07
N ILE A 79 10.06 -21.32 -8.76
CA ILE A 79 10.01 -19.98 -8.16
C ILE A 79 8.68 -19.31 -8.55
N GLU A 80 7.82 -19.05 -7.58
CA GLU A 80 6.51 -18.46 -7.79
C GLU A 80 6.37 -17.13 -7.03
N CYS A 81 5.90 -16.09 -7.75
CA CYS A 81 5.47 -14.83 -7.14
C CYS A 81 3.99 -14.90 -6.77
N ILE A 82 3.68 -14.59 -5.54
CA ILE A 82 2.34 -14.61 -4.96
C ILE A 82 1.98 -13.18 -4.55
N HIS A 83 0.77 -12.76 -4.92
CA HIS A 83 0.28 -11.42 -4.61
C HIS A 83 -0.26 -11.35 -3.19
N GLY A 84 0.21 -10.39 -2.41
CA GLY A 84 -0.20 -10.15 -1.03
C GLY A 84 -1.12 -8.92 -0.88
N PRO A 85 -1.47 -8.56 0.37
CA PRO A 85 -2.41 -7.48 0.68
C PRO A 85 -1.77 -6.08 0.60
N GLY A 86 -1.08 -5.78 -0.50
CA GLY A 86 -0.28 -4.57 -0.70
C GLY A 86 -1.02 -3.35 -1.28
N CYS A 87 -2.35 -3.40 -1.41
CA CYS A 87 -3.16 -2.30 -1.92
C CYS A 87 -4.18 -1.87 -0.86
N PRO A 88 -4.12 -0.63 -0.34
CA PRO A 88 -5.00 -0.18 0.74
C PRO A 88 -6.47 -0.12 0.32
N VAL A 89 -6.74 0.17 -0.95
CA VAL A 89 -8.10 0.14 -1.53
C VAL A 89 -8.66 -1.27 -1.56
N CYS A 90 -7.81 -2.25 -1.87
CA CYS A 90 -8.22 -3.65 -2.04
C CYS A 90 -8.63 -4.32 -0.72
N ILE A 91 -7.98 -3.92 0.36
CA ILE A 91 -8.18 -4.50 1.70
C ILE A 91 -9.28 -3.79 2.51
N MET A 92 -9.84 -2.71 1.99
CA MET A 92 -10.83 -1.92 2.72
C MET A 92 -12.13 -2.69 2.89
N PRO A 93 -12.59 -2.93 4.14
CA PRO A 93 -13.81 -3.70 4.39
C PRO A 93 -15.06 -2.92 4.01
N LYS A 94 -16.13 -3.63 3.70
CA LYS A 94 -17.36 -3.02 3.17
C LYS A 94 -18.05 -2.07 4.16
N HIS A 95 -18.01 -2.37 5.47
CA HIS A 95 -18.62 -1.50 6.45
C HIS A 95 -17.98 -0.10 6.43
N ARG A 96 -16.65 0.02 6.23
CA ARG A 96 -15.96 1.31 6.11
C ARG A 96 -16.38 2.08 4.85
N ILE A 97 -16.69 1.35 3.76
CA ILE A 97 -17.24 1.97 2.54
C ILE A 97 -18.66 2.46 2.78
N ASN A 98 -19.48 1.68 3.49
CA ASN A 98 -20.83 2.12 3.86
C ASN A 98 -20.81 3.33 4.79
N GLN A 99 -19.93 3.35 5.80
CA GLN A 99 -19.71 4.52 6.66
C GLN A 99 -19.37 5.76 5.82
N ALA A 100 -18.44 5.62 4.87
CA ALA A 100 -18.08 6.71 3.95
C ALA A 100 -19.30 7.20 3.12
N TYR A 101 -20.10 6.26 2.63
CA TYR A 101 -21.33 6.57 1.90
C TYR A 101 -22.34 7.31 2.78
N ASP A 102 -22.61 6.81 3.99
CA ASP A 102 -23.61 7.37 4.91
C ASP A 102 -23.21 8.77 5.42
N ILE A 103 -21.90 9.01 5.68
CA ILE A 103 -21.39 10.33 5.99
C ILE A 103 -21.55 11.28 4.78
N ALA A 104 -21.18 10.81 3.57
CA ALA A 104 -21.25 11.62 2.37
C ALA A 104 -22.68 12.06 2.02
N MET A 105 -23.67 11.27 2.39
CA MET A 105 -25.10 11.59 2.16
C MET A 105 -25.68 12.66 3.12
N GLN A 106 -24.94 13.14 4.12
CA GLN A 106 -25.38 14.24 4.96
C GLN A 106 -25.34 15.57 4.19
N GLU A 107 -26.40 16.37 4.30
CA GLU A 107 -26.60 17.61 3.51
C GLU A 107 -25.51 18.67 3.72
N ASP A 108 -24.94 18.74 4.93
CA ASP A 108 -23.91 19.70 5.32
C ASP A 108 -22.46 19.18 5.19
N VAL A 109 -22.28 18.02 4.58
CA VAL A 109 -20.97 17.37 4.44
C VAL A 109 -20.39 17.62 3.05
N ILE A 110 -19.08 17.93 3.00
CA ILE A 110 -18.21 17.77 1.84
C ILE A 110 -17.30 16.59 2.12
N PHE A 111 -17.45 15.52 1.36
CA PHE A 111 -16.70 14.28 1.56
C PHE A 111 -15.52 14.18 0.59
N LEU A 112 -14.30 14.05 1.12
CA LEU A 112 -13.05 14.05 0.34
C LEU A 112 -12.41 12.66 0.38
N THR A 113 -11.95 12.19 -0.78
CA THR A 113 -11.26 10.90 -0.88
C THR A 113 -10.24 10.88 -2.01
N LEU A 114 -9.43 9.82 -2.07
CA LEU A 114 -8.55 9.55 -3.20
C LEU A 114 -9.35 8.90 -4.35
N GLY A 115 -8.93 9.15 -5.60
CA GLY A 115 -9.71 8.83 -6.79
C GLY A 115 -10.18 7.38 -6.91
N ASP A 116 -9.36 6.41 -6.55
CA ASP A 116 -9.72 4.98 -6.63
C ASP A 116 -10.88 4.60 -5.70
N MET A 117 -10.99 5.26 -4.53
CA MET A 117 -12.07 5.00 -3.58
C MET A 117 -13.46 5.37 -4.09
N MET A 118 -13.54 6.28 -5.06
CA MET A 118 -14.82 6.69 -5.66
C MET A 118 -15.66 5.53 -6.20
N ARG A 119 -14.99 4.46 -6.67
CA ARG A 119 -15.63 3.32 -7.37
C ARG A 119 -15.70 2.04 -6.55
N VAL A 120 -15.18 2.03 -5.32
CA VAL A 120 -15.20 0.82 -4.47
C VAL A 120 -16.64 0.51 -4.07
N PRO A 121 -17.15 -0.71 -4.38
CA PRO A 121 -18.53 -1.04 -4.08
C PRO A 121 -18.72 -1.34 -2.59
N GLY A 122 -19.62 -0.63 -1.95
CA GLY A 122 -20.23 -0.94 -0.66
C GLY A 122 -21.57 -1.68 -0.85
N SER A 123 -22.33 -1.87 0.25
CA SER A 123 -23.70 -2.41 0.19
C SER A 123 -24.74 -1.34 -0.14
N HIS A 124 -24.47 -0.08 0.26
CA HIS A 124 -25.33 1.08 -0.02
C HIS A 124 -25.03 1.71 -1.39
N GLY A 125 -23.93 1.33 -2.00
CA GLY A 125 -23.38 1.85 -3.25
C GLY A 125 -21.93 2.28 -3.08
N SER A 126 -21.36 2.84 -4.13
CA SER A 126 -20.04 3.48 -4.13
C SER A 126 -20.16 4.98 -3.79
N LEU A 127 -19.04 5.63 -3.52
CA LEU A 127 -19.01 7.10 -3.37
C LEU A 127 -19.40 7.82 -4.68
N GLN A 128 -19.16 7.19 -5.83
CA GLN A 128 -19.64 7.68 -7.12
C GLN A 128 -21.17 7.65 -7.20
N ASP A 129 -21.82 6.60 -6.65
CA ASP A 129 -23.28 6.51 -6.57
C ASP A 129 -23.86 7.54 -5.59
N ALA A 130 -23.20 7.79 -4.45
CA ALA A 130 -23.56 8.85 -3.53
C ALA A 130 -23.55 10.22 -4.22
N ARG A 131 -22.47 10.51 -4.98
CA ARG A 131 -22.35 11.72 -5.78
C ARG A 131 -23.45 11.85 -6.83
N ALA A 132 -23.80 10.77 -7.52
CA ALA A 132 -24.89 10.76 -8.48
C ALA A 132 -26.27 11.03 -7.83
N LYS A 133 -26.42 10.77 -6.54
CA LYS A 133 -27.61 11.07 -5.74
C LYS A 133 -27.59 12.47 -5.11
N GLY A 134 -26.59 13.29 -5.41
CA GLY A 134 -26.50 14.69 -4.99
C GLY A 134 -25.56 14.95 -3.82
N ALA A 135 -24.87 13.96 -3.26
CA ALA A 135 -23.85 14.16 -2.23
C ALA A 135 -22.64 14.97 -2.76
N ASP A 136 -22.10 15.87 -1.97
CA ASP A 136 -20.88 16.61 -2.32
C ASP A 136 -19.63 15.74 -2.04
N VAL A 137 -19.36 14.83 -2.95
CA VAL A 137 -18.18 13.97 -2.91
C VAL A 137 -17.13 14.46 -3.91
N ARG A 138 -15.93 14.77 -3.41
CA ARG A 138 -14.83 15.28 -4.23
C ARG A 138 -13.61 14.36 -4.08
N PHE A 139 -12.91 14.09 -5.18
CA PHE A 139 -11.60 13.46 -5.10
C PHE A 139 -10.52 14.53 -5.02
N ILE A 140 -9.50 14.24 -4.24
CA ILE A 140 -8.33 15.09 -4.04
C ILE A 140 -7.04 14.34 -4.35
N TYR A 141 -5.98 15.06 -4.68
CA TYR A 141 -4.66 14.50 -4.98
C TYR A 141 -3.70 14.56 -3.78
N SER A 142 -4.02 15.41 -2.80
CA SER A 142 -3.23 15.58 -1.60
C SER A 142 -4.15 15.87 -0.41
N PRO A 143 -3.90 15.30 0.77
CA PRO A 143 -4.62 15.65 2.00
C PRO A 143 -4.60 17.17 2.27
N MET A 144 -3.55 17.88 1.87
CA MET A 144 -3.44 19.34 2.06
C MET A 144 -4.56 20.14 1.39
N GLN A 145 -5.16 19.63 0.31
CA GLN A 145 -6.31 20.28 -0.33
C GLN A 145 -7.54 20.34 0.59
N ALA A 146 -7.65 19.42 1.56
CA ALA A 146 -8.73 19.44 2.52
C ALA A 146 -8.73 20.70 3.39
N LEU A 147 -7.55 21.28 3.69
CA LEU A 147 -7.43 22.54 4.44
C LEU A 147 -8.01 23.73 3.68
N GLU A 148 -7.77 23.81 2.38
CA GLU A 148 -8.29 24.89 1.52
C GLU A 148 -9.81 24.77 1.42
N ILE A 149 -10.29 23.54 1.14
CA ILE A 149 -11.73 23.27 1.04
C ILE A 149 -12.45 23.59 2.34
N ALA A 150 -11.86 23.25 3.51
CA ALA A 150 -12.46 23.56 4.81
C ALA A 150 -12.52 25.08 5.07
N ARG A 151 -11.49 25.83 4.71
CA ARG A 151 -11.48 27.30 4.84
C ARG A 151 -12.52 27.98 3.96
N GLU A 152 -12.68 27.50 2.73
CA GLU A 152 -13.62 28.04 1.75
C GLU A 152 -15.07 27.71 2.08
N ASN A 153 -15.31 26.69 2.94
CA ASN A 153 -16.64 26.20 3.30
C ASN A 153 -16.85 26.15 4.83
N PRO A 154 -16.80 27.31 5.54
CA PRO A 154 -16.77 27.33 7.01
C PRO A 154 -18.06 26.82 7.68
N THR A 155 -19.17 26.76 6.94
CA THR A 155 -20.47 26.26 7.42
C THR A 155 -20.70 24.78 7.11
N LYS A 156 -19.79 24.14 6.41
CA LYS A 156 -19.87 22.72 6.04
C LYS A 156 -18.89 21.91 6.87
N ARG A 157 -19.25 20.67 7.18
CA ARG A 157 -18.34 19.66 7.73
C ARG A 157 -17.56 19.02 6.59
N VAL A 158 -16.26 19.21 6.59
CA VAL A 158 -15.37 18.62 5.58
C VAL A 158 -14.77 17.34 6.14
N VAL A 159 -15.05 16.21 5.52
CA VAL A 159 -14.60 14.89 5.97
C VAL A 159 -13.60 14.33 4.97
N TYR A 160 -12.41 14.03 5.44
CA TYR A 160 -11.39 13.34 4.65
C TYR A 160 -11.35 11.84 4.97
N PHE A 161 -11.65 11.01 3.98
CA PHE A 161 -11.46 9.56 4.04
C PHE A 161 -9.98 9.24 3.89
N ALA A 162 -9.28 9.15 5.01
CA ALA A 162 -7.84 8.97 5.09
C ALA A 162 -7.50 7.48 4.94
N ILE A 163 -7.08 7.09 3.75
CA ILE A 163 -6.74 5.71 3.40
C ILE A 163 -5.27 5.58 3.01
N GLY A 164 -4.64 4.49 3.40
CA GLY A 164 -3.29 4.13 2.98
C GLY A 164 -2.51 3.38 4.04
N PHE A 165 -1.32 2.96 3.64
CA PHE A 165 -0.32 2.36 4.52
C PHE A 165 0.56 3.42 5.19
N GLU A 166 1.64 3.00 5.83
CA GLU A 166 2.63 3.86 6.49
C GLU A 166 3.15 4.98 5.57
N THR A 167 3.10 4.77 4.26
CA THR A 167 3.53 5.75 3.24
C THR A 167 2.72 7.04 3.28
N THR A 168 1.40 6.96 3.48
CA THR A 168 0.48 8.10 3.33
C THR A 168 0.07 8.74 4.65
N THR A 169 0.18 8.01 5.75
CA THR A 169 -0.18 8.48 7.09
C THR A 169 0.51 9.78 7.50
N PRO A 170 1.83 10.00 7.21
CA PRO A 170 2.50 11.24 7.57
C PRO A 170 1.86 12.50 6.97
N MET A 171 1.34 12.40 5.74
CA MET A 171 0.67 13.55 5.10
C MET A 171 -0.66 13.88 5.76
N THR A 172 -1.39 12.88 6.25
CA THR A 172 -2.61 13.08 7.04
C THR A 172 -2.28 13.71 8.38
N ALA A 173 -1.21 13.25 9.05
CA ALA A 173 -0.73 13.84 10.30
C ALA A 173 -0.30 15.31 10.10
N ALA A 174 0.45 15.61 9.06
CA ALA A 174 0.85 16.98 8.73
C ALA A 174 -0.33 17.89 8.36
N MET A 175 -1.34 17.35 7.70
CA MET A 175 -2.61 18.08 7.44
C MET A 175 -3.31 18.42 8.75
N LEU A 176 -3.44 17.45 9.67
CA LEU A 176 -4.07 17.65 10.97
C LEU A 176 -3.32 18.71 11.80
N GLN A 177 -1.97 18.63 11.84
CA GLN A 177 -1.17 19.65 12.50
C GLN A 177 -1.50 21.05 11.98
N ARG A 178 -1.56 21.23 10.66
CA ARG A 178 -1.90 22.52 10.05
C ARG A 178 -3.34 22.95 10.28
N ALA A 179 -4.27 22.01 10.37
CA ALA A 179 -5.66 22.31 10.73
C ALA A 179 -5.74 22.90 12.14
N ILE A 180 -5.05 22.28 13.10
CA ILE A 180 -4.96 22.73 14.49
C ILE A 180 -4.29 24.11 14.56
N ASP A 181 -3.12 24.27 13.94
CA ASP A 181 -2.36 25.53 13.94
C ASP A 181 -3.16 26.70 13.34
N SER A 182 -4.06 26.38 12.40
CA SER A 182 -4.93 27.38 11.74
C SER A 182 -6.29 27.57 12.42
N GLY A 183 -6.57 26.85 13.52
CA GLY A 183 -7.84 26.92 14.24
C GLY A 183 -9.05 26.40 13.44
N LEU A 184 -8.84 25.55 12.43
CA LEU A 184 -9.93 24.93 11.69
C LEU A 184 -10.66 23.90 12.55
N GLN A 185 -11.97 24.04 12.69
CA GLN A 185 -12.81 23.15 13.50
C GLN A 185 -13.80 22.32 12.67
N ASN A 186 -13.87 22.57 11.37
CA ASN A 186 -14.82 21.94 10.46
C ASN A 186 -14.19 20.87 9.55
N LEU A 187 -12.96 20.42 9.87
CA LEU A 187 -12.27 19.35 9.16
C LEU A 187 -12.22 18.09 10.03
N PHE A 188 -12.69 16.98 9.51
CA PHE A 188 -12.74 15.70 10.19
C PHE A 188 -12.01 14.61 9.41
N ILE A 189 -11.35 13.69 10.11
CA ILE A 189 -10.60 12.58 9.53
C ILE A 189 -11.32 11.26 9.81
N HIS A 190 -11.76 10.57 8.77
CA HIS A 190 -12.22 9.19 8.86
C HIS A 190 -11.01 8.28 8.63
N SER A 191 -10.36 7.83 9.73
CA SER A 191 -9.08 7.13 9.65
C SER A 191 -9.24 5.69 9.17
N ASN A 192 -8.65 5.40 8.01
CA ASN A 192 -8.52 4.08 7.40
C ASN A 192 -7.06 3.80 7.04
N HIS A 193 -6.14 4.36 7.82
CA HIS A 193 -4.73 4.03 7.73
C HIS A 193 -4.47 2.67 8.37
N VAL A 194 -3.72 1.84 7.67
CA VAL A 194 -3.39 0.46 8.04
C VAL A 194 -1.89 0.21 7.97
N LEU A 195 -1.43 -0.87 8.61
CA LEU A 195 -0.03 -1.23 8.76
C LEU A 195 0.28 -2.54 8.05
N VAL A 196 1.45 -2.62 7.40
CA VAL A 196 1.86 -3.80 6.63
C VAL A 196 2.25 -5.00 7.49
N PRO A 197 2.98 -4.89 8.61
CA PRO A 197 3.46 -6.06 9.34
C PRO A 197 2.37 -6.97 9.95
N PRO A 198 1.26 -6.46 10.53
CA PRO A 198 0.26 -7.32 11.14
C PRO A 198 -0.42 -8.32 10.18
N PRO A 199 -0.90 -7.92 8.98
CA PRO A 199 -1.49 -8.89 8.05
C PRO A 199 -0.48 -9.90 7.51
N LEU A 200 0.80 -9.54 7.38
CA LEU A 200 1.83 -10.50 7.02
C LEU A 200 1.97 -11.61 8.08
N ARG A 201 1.96 -11.25 9.36
CA ARG A 201 1.96 -12.25 10.44
C ARG A 201 0.72 -13.15 10.38
N ALA A 202 -0.46 -12.55 10.20
CA ALA A 202 -1.71 -13.30 10.09
C ALA A 202 -1.70 -14.31 8.91
N ILE A 203 -1.11 -13.93 7.78
CA ILE A 203 -0.97 -14.82 6.62
C ILE A 203 0.05 -15.92 6.89
N LEU A 204 1.23 -15.57 7.44
CA LEU A 204 2.31 -16.53 7.71
C LEU A 204 1.94 -17.52 8.82
N ASP A 205 1.07 -17.16 9.77
CA ASP A 205 0.54 -18.04 10.80
C ASP A 205 -0.60 -18.96 10.31
N SER A 206 -1.13 -18.72 9.09
CA SER A 206 -2.22 -19.53 8.55
C SER A 206 -1.76 -20.95 8.24
N SER A 207 -2.59 -21.95 8.58
CA SER A 207 -2.28 -23.38 8.37
C SER A 207 -2.16 -23.78 6.90
N ASP A 208 -2.71 -23.02 5.98
CA ASP A 208 -2.65 -23.21 4.51
C ASP A 208 -1.57 -22.36 3.85
N CYS A 209 -0.74 -21.65 4.63
CA CYS A 209 0.32 -20.80 4.12
C CYS A 209 1.45 -21.62 3.48
N LYS A 210 1.77 -21.27 2.23
CA LYS A 210 2.92 -21.83 1.48
C LYS A 210 4.07 -20.83 1.35
N ILE A 211 3.88 -19.60 1.82
CA ILE A 211 4.83 -18.51 1.65
C ILE A 211 6.10 -18.80 2.45
N ASN A 212 7.24 -18.77 1.80
CA ASN A 212 8.54 -18.99 2.41
C ASN A 212 9.57 -17.90 2.06
N ALA A 213 9.15 -16.81 1.42
CA ALA A 213 9.93 -15.60 1.19
C ALA A 213 9.04 -14.37 1.01
N LEU A 214 9.57 -13.16 1.28
CA LEU A 214 8.84 -11.90 1.14
C LEU A 214 9.62 -10.91 0.27
N ILE A 215 8.92 -10.28 -0.68
CA ILE A 215 9.33 -9.03 -1.34
C ILE A 215 8.60 -7.88 -0.63
N ALA A 216 9.32 -7.16 0.21
CA ALA A 216 8.78 -6.09 1.03
C ALA A 216 8.75 -4.75 0.28
N PRO A 217 7.70 -3.90 0.51
CA PRO A 217 7.48 -2.68 -0.24
C PRO A 217 8.46 -1.57 0.15
N SER A 218 9.19 -1.02 -0.82
CA SER A 218 10.09 0.11 -0.55
C SER A 218 9.36 1.39 -0.18
N HIS A 219 8.17 1.67 -0.73
CA HIS A 219 7.41 2.88 -0.37
C HIS A 219 7.10 2.95 1.13
N VAL A 220 6.66 1.84 1.72
CA VAL A 220 6.44 1.72 3.18
C VAL A 220 7.77 1.87 3.91
N SER A 221 8.82 1.21 3.42
CA SER A 221 10.12 1.17 4.07
C SER A 221 10.89 2.50 4.02
N VAL A 222 10.60 3.39 3.05
CA VAL A 222 11.14 4.77 3.04
C VAL A 222 10.67 5.55 4.27
N ILE A 223 9.45 5.31 4.71
CA ILE A 223 8.86 5.98 5.88
C ILE A 223 9.19 5.20 7.16
N ALA A 224 8.79 3.94 7.22
CA ALA A 224 8.85 3.15 8.45
C ALA A 224 10.23 2.50 8.71
N GLY A 225 11.11 2.46 7.72
CA GLY A 225 12.37 1.73 7.75
C GLY A 225 12.18 0.23 7.47
N ALA A 226 13.26 -0.43 7.05
CA ALA A 226 13.24 -1.88 6.87
C ALA A 226 13.14 -2.62 8.22
N LYS A 227 13.47 -1.98 9.32
CA LYS A 227 13.39 -2.54 10.67
C LYS A 227 12.00 -3.07 11.06
N ILE A 228 10.93 -2.56 10.44
CA ILE A 228 9.56 -3.03 10.74
C ILE A 228 9.35 -4.51 10.39
N TYR A 229 10.19 -5.07 9.53
CA TYR A 229 10.16 -6.50 9.16
C TYR A 229 11.04 -7.38 10.06
N ALA A 230 11.85 -6.81 10.95
CA ALA A 230 12.72 -7.57 11.83
C ALA A 230 11.95 -8.58 12.71
N PRO A 231 10.80 -8.25 13.34
CA PRO A 231 10.02 -9.22 14.11
C PRO A 231 9.46 -10.38 13.27
N ILE A 232 9.16 -10.12 11.98
CA ILE A 232 8.74 -11.18 11.05
C ILE A 232 9.93 -12.07 10.72
N PHE A 233 11.07 -11.50 10.42
CA PHE A 233 12.29 -12.26 10.14
C PHE A 233 12.70 -13.13 11.35
N GLU A 234 12.72 -12.57 12.55
CA GLU A 234 13.08 -13.27 13.79
C GLU A 234 12.15 -14.45 14.11
N ARG A 235 10.86 -14.32 13.77
CA ARG A 235 9.87 -15.37 14.05
C ARG A 235 9.88 -16.48 13.00
N TYR A 236 9.95 -16.14 11.70
CA TYR A 236 9.73 -17.11 10.62
C TYR A 236 11.00 -17.57 9.94
N HIS A 237 12.12 -16.85 10.11
CA HIS A 237 13.43 -17.19 9.54
C HIS A 237 13.38 -17.43 8.02
N ILE A 238 12.62 -16.59 7.30
CA ILE A 238 12.49 -16.62 5.84
C ILE A 238 13.24 -15.44 5.19
N PRO A 239 13.70 -15.56 3.94
CA PRO A 239 14.25 -14.43 3.19
C PRO A 239 13.25 -13.28 3.08
N ILE A 240 13.68 -12.06 3.41
CA ILE A 240 12.91 -10.82 3.24
C ILE A 240 13.78 -9.81 2.50
N VAL A 241 13.34 -9.38 1.32
CA VAL A 241 14.07 -8.38 0.53
C VAL A 241 13.18 -7.16 0.29
N VAL A 242 13.64 -5.99 0.75
CA VAL A 242 12.98 -4.71 0.46
C VAL A 242 13.37 -4.28 -0.95
N SER A 243 12.39 -4.34 -1.86
CA SER A 243 12.60 -4.17 -3.31
C SER A 243 12.15 -2.80 -3.81
N GLY A 244 12.88 -2.26 -4.80
CA GLY A 244 12.37 -1.20 -5.65
C GLY A 244 11.28 -1.71 -6.60
N PHE A 245 10.78 -0.82 -7.47
CA PHE A 245 9.61 -1.12 -8.34
C PHE A 245 9.95 -1.28 -9.81
N GLU A 246 11.16 -0.92 -10.22
CA GLU A 246 11.56 -1.08 -11.62
C GLU A 246 11.89 -2.56 -11.94
N PRO A 247 11.79 -2.99 -13.20
CA PRO A 247 12.00 -4.40 -13.56
C PRO A 247 13.33 -4.97 -13.10
N VAL A 248 14.41 -4.20 -13.18
CA VAL A 248 15.76 -4.63 -12.73
C VAL A 248 15.75 -4.80 -11.21
N ASP A 249 15.17 -3.84 -10.45
CA ASP A 249 15.06 -3.94 -8.99
C ASP A 249 14.33 -5.23 -8.56
N MET A 250 13.25 -5.56 -9.25
CA MET A 250 12.46 -6.77 -8.99
C MET A 250 13.28 -8.03 -9.26
N MET A 251 13.95 -8.10 -10.40
CA MET A 251 14.76 -9.28 -10.76
C MET A 251 15.97 -9.45 -9.84
N GLU A 252 16.62 -8.36 -9.41
CA GLU A 252 17.69 -8.40 -8.42
C GLU A 252 17.18 -8.90 -7.06
N SER A 253 15.99 -8.46 -6.64
CA SER A 253 15.38 -8.90 -5.38
C SER A 253 15.01 -10.39 -5.42
N ILE A 254 14.47 -10.88 -6.54
CA ILE A 254 14.17 -12.30 -6.72
C ILE A 254 15.47 -13.13 -6.70
N LEU A 255 16.53 -12.64 -7.36
CA LEU A 255 17.84 -13.30 -7.33
C LEU A 255 18.43 -13.34 -5.92
N ALA A 256 18.31 -12.25 -5.15
CA ALA A 256 18.78 -12.20 -3.76
C ALA A 256 18.04 -13.24 -2.90
N ILE A 257 16.71 -13.35 -3.03
CA ILE A 257 15.90 -14.37 -2.35
C ILE A 257 16.36 -15.78 -2.74
N ALA A 258 16.55 -16.05 -4.05
CA ALA A 258 16.98 -17.35 -4.54
C ALA A 258 18.35 -17.74 -3.99
N ARG A 259 19.29 -16.79 -3.93
CA ARG A 259 20.63 -17.00 -3.36
C ARG A 259 20.56 -17.31 -1.86
N GLN A 260 19.78 -16.55 -1.10
CA GLN A 260 19.58 -16.79 0.33
C GLN A 260 18.97 -18.17 0.59
N ALA A 261 18.01 -18.59 -0.23
CA ALA A 261 17.41 -19.93 -0.14
C ALA A 261 18.41 -21.05 -0.45
N LYS A 262 19.23 -20.89 -1.52
CA LYS A 262 20.31 -21.82 -1.86
C LYS A 262 21.36 -21.93 -0.75
N GLU A 263 21.77 -20.79 -0.19
CA GLU A 263 22.74 -20.70 0.90
C GLU A 263 22.19 -21.20 2.25
N LYS A 264 20.88 -21.44 2.36
CA LYS A 264 20.16 -21.72 3.62
C LYS A 264 20.45 -20.68 4.71
N SER A 265 20.64 -19.44 4.27
CA SER A 265 21.02 -18.32 5.14
C SER A 265 20.04 -17.14 4.88
N PRO A 266 18.80 -17.23 5.39
CA PRO A 266 17.82 -16.16 5.23
C PRO A 266 18.31 -14.88 5.91
N ARG A 267 17.99 -13.74 5.31
CA ARG A 267 18.35 -12.40 5.79
C ARG A 267 17.23 -11.42 5.50
N LEU A 268 17.13 -10.40 6.34
CA LEU A 268 16.44 -9.16 5.98
C LEU A 268 17.41 -8.28 5.19
N GLU A 269 17.14 -8.09 3.90
CA GLU A 269 18.01 -7.37 2.98
C GLU A 269 17.30 -6.19 2.32
N ILE A 270 18.01 -5.09 2.08
CA ILE A 270 17.53 -3.93 1.35
C ILE A 270 18.17 -3.94 -0.03
N GLN A 271 17.43 -4.25 -1.09
CA GLN A 271 17.85 -4.06 -2.46
C GLN A 271 17.81 -2.58 -2.82
N TYR A 272 16.73 -1.88 -2.46
CA TYR A 272 16.49 -0.47 -2.80
C TYR A 272 17.28 0.52 -1.91
N LYS A 273 18.61 0.30 -1.80
CA LYS A 273 19.53 1.06 -0.91
C LYS A 273 19.62 2.54 -1.24
N ARG A 274 19.26 2.96 -2.46
CA ARG A 274 19.33 4.36 -2.88
C ARG A 274 18.34 5.27 -2.16
N VAL A 275 17.31 4.73 -1.52
CA VAL A 275 16.27 5.51 -0.81
C VAL A 275 15.90 4.91 0.55
N VAL A 276 15.92 3.58 0.70
CA VAL A 276 15.51 2.89 1.92
C VAL A 276 16.69 2.69 2.86
N SER A 277 16.46 2.97 4.14
CA SER A 277 17.37 2.65 5.26
C SER A 277 16.69 1.72 6.27
N MET A 278 17.45 1.23 7.24
CA MET A 278 16.88 0.44 8.35
C MET A 278 15.92 1.28 9.19
N GLU A 279 16.25 2.54 9.45
CA GLU A 279 15.48 3.43 10.34
C GLU A 279 14.29 4.13 9.65
N GLY A 280 14.37 4.34 8.33
CA GLY A 280 13.37 5.10 7.57
C GLY A 280 13.44 6.60 7.83
N ASN A 281 12.30 7.27 7.71
CA ASN A 281 12.15 8.71 7.94
C ASN A 281 11.62 8.96 9.37
N THR A 282 12.52 9.18 10.31
CA THR A 282 12.17 9.37 11.73
C THR A 282 11.25 10.56 11.97
N LYS A 283 11.42 11.68 11.24
CA LYS A 283 10.52 12.83 11.34
C LYS A 283 9.10 12.52 10.91
N ALA A 284 8.95 11.68 9.87
CA ALA A 284 7.64 11.22 9.43
C ALA A 284 7.01 10.24 10.43
N GLN A 285 7.82 9.42 11.09
CA GLN A 285 7.37 8.54 12.17
C GLN A 285 6.91 9.36 13.38
N GLU A 286 7.70 10.33 13.84
CA GLU A 286 7.39 11.22 14.97
C GLU A 286 6.06 11.95 14.80
N ILE A 287 5.79 12.54 13.63
CA ILE A 287 4.52 13.24 13.40
C ILE A 287 3.33 12.27 13.38
N VAL A 288 3.51 11.04 12.90
CA VAL A 288 2.46 10.02 12.96
C VAL A 288 2.19 9.63 14.41
N GLU A 289 3.23 9.35 15.20
CA GLU A 289 3.12 8.98 16.61
C GLU A 289 2.48 10.09 17.47
N GLN A 290 2.67 11.37 17.09
CA GLN A 290 2.04 12.50 17.76
C GLN A 290 0.52 12.44 17.64
N PHE A 291 -0.03 12.12 16.47
CA PHE A 291 -1.47 12.24 16.19
C PHE A 291 -2.23 10.92 16.20
N PHE A 292 -1.54 9.82 15.94
CA PHE A 292 -2.18 8.51 15.79
C PHE A 292 -1.72 7.52 16.86
N THR A 293 -2.60 6.57 17.14
CA THR A 293 -2.32 5.39 17.97
C THR A 293 -2.84 4.15 17.27
N LEU A 294 -2.35 2.98 17.70
CA LEU A 294 -2.84 1.70 17.19
C LEU A 294 -4.33 1.53 17.54
N ARG A 295 -5.07 1.07 16.58
CA ARG A 295 -6.45 0.60 16.77
C ARG A 295 -6.38 -0.83 17.29
N GLU A 296 -7.14 -1.16 18.31
CA GLU A 296 -7.13 -2.49 18.92
C GLU A 296 -7.40 -3.59 17.89
N HIS A 297 -8.40 -3.38 17.03
CA HIS A 297 -8.74 -4.26 15.91
C HIS A 297 -9.08 -3.44 14.67
N PHE A 298 -8.73 -3.96 13.50
CA PHE A 298 -9.18 -3.45 12.21
C PHE A 298 -9.53 -4.61 11.29
N GLU A 299 -10.71 -4.57 10.68
CA GLU A 299 -11.11 -5.56 9.71
C GLU A 299 -10.40 -5.34 8.37
N TRP A 300 -9.79 -6.38 7.85
CA TRP A 300 -9.23 -6.43 6.51
C TRP A 300 -10.10 -7.28 5.61
N ARG A 301 -10.47 -6.72 4.47
CA ARG A 301 -11.29 -7.45 3.50
C ARG A 301 -10.64 -8.77 3.12
N GLY A 302 -11.36 -9.87 3.39
CA GLY A 302 -10.90 -11.22 3.10
C GLY A 302 -9.89 -11.83 4.06
N LEU A 303 -9.38 -11.06 5.03
CA LEU A 303 -8.47 -11.52 6.09
C LEU A 303 -9.14 -11.52 7.47
N GLY A 304 -10.31 -10.85 7.60
CA GLY A 304 -10.99 -10.70 8.86
C GLY A 304 -10.37 -9.63 9.78
N GLU A 305 -10.70 -9.68 11.06
CA GLU A 305 -10.14 -8.77 12.05
C GLU A 305 -8.69 -9.12 12.39
N ILE A 306 -7.83 -8.12 12.30
CA ILE A 306 -6.41 -8.24 12.62
C ILE A 306 -6.08 -7.26 13.74
N PRO A 307 -5.55 -7.73 14.87
CA PRO A 307 -5.15 -6.86 15.97
C PRO A 307 -4.06 -5.87 15.55
N GLU A 308 -4.11 -4.65 16.07
CA GLU A 308 -3.09 -3.62 15.93
C GLU A 308 -2.67 -3.35 14.47
N SER A 309 -3.60 -3.53 13.53
CA SER A 309 -3.33 -3.41 12.10
C SER A 309 -3.86 -2.11 11.46
N GLY A 310 -4.51 -1.28 12.24
CA GLY A 310 -5.03 0.02 11.82
C GLY A 310 -4.59 1.14 12.77
N LEU A 311 -4.74 2.37 12.31
CA LEU A 311 -4.46 3.58 13.08
C LEU A 311 -5.74 4.38 13.31
N GLN A 312 -5.88 4.95 14.49
CA GLN A 312 -6.91 5.91 14.87
C GLN A 312 -6.27 7.16 15.46
N LEU A 313 -7.01 8.25 15.47
CA LEU A 313 -6.57 9.46 16.17
C LEU A 313 -6.45 9.20 17.66
N ARG A 314 -5.47 9.83 18.30
CA ARG A 314 -5.38 9.84 19.76
C ARG A 314 -6.55 10.63 20.36
N ASP A 315 -6.93 10.31 21.59
CA ASP A 315 -8.07 10.92 22.27
C ASP A 315 -8.01 12.46 22.37
N GLU A 316 -6.80 13.01 22.45
CA GLU A 316 -6.58 14.47 22.47
C GLU A 316 -7.08 15.16 21.20
N TYR A 317 -7.15 14.41 20.08
CA TYR A 317 -7.57 14.93 18.77
C TYR A 317 -8.95 14.43 18.33
N ARG A 318 -9.73 13.86 19.26
CA ARG A 318 -11.07 13.33 18.97
C ARG A 318 -12.05 14.35 18.35
N ALA A 319 -11.81 15.65 18.56
CA ALA A 319 -12.60 16.71 17.93
C ALA A 319 -12.44 16.76 16.41
N TYR A 320 -11.40 16.11 15.86
CA TYR A 320 -11.16 15.97 14.44
C TYR A 320 -11.48 14.57 13.91
N ASP A 321 -12.02 13.69 14.76
CA ASP A 321 -12.34 12.31 14.38
C ASP A 321 -13.76 12.21 13.84
N ALA A 322 -13.88 11.84 12.56
CA ALA A 322 -15.17 11.63 11.92
C ALA A 322 -15.98 10.49 12.56
N GLU A 323 -15.32 9.47 13.13
CA GLU A 323 -16.04 8.39 13.82
C GLU A 323 -16.70 8.87 15.11
N CYS A 324 -16.11 9.86 15.78
CA CYS A 324 -16.73 10.52 16.93
C CYS A 324 -17.86 11.46 16.50
N GLU A 325 -17.62 12.32 15.51
CA GLU A 325 -18.58 13.30 15.00
C GLU A 325 -19.86 12.67 14.44
N PHE A 326 -19.69 11.57 13.70
CA PHE A 326 -20.80 10.88 13.02
C PHE A 326 -21.24 9.60 13.73
N SER A 327 -20.85 9.38 14.99
CA SER A 327 -21.10 8.13 15.73
C SER A 327 -22.55 7.66 15.71
N ALA A 328 -23.51 8.57 15.66
CA ALA A 328 -24.94 8.25 15.65
C ALA A 328 -25.43 7.54 14.37
N ILE A 329 -24.69 7.65 13.26
CA ILE A 329 -25.07 7.06 11.97
C ILE A 329 -24.12 5.95 11.49
N LEU A 330 -23.00 5.73 12.18
CA LEU A 330 -22.01 4.75 11.75
C LEU A 330 -22.30 3.36 12.31
N SER A 331 -22.59 2.40 11.42
CA SER A 331 -22.61 0.99 11.79
C SER A 331 -21.22 0.41 11.83
N GLN A 332 -20.95 -0.39 12.86
CA GLN A 332 -19.70 -1.18 13.00
C GLN A 332 -19.90 -2.66 12.61
N GLU A 333 -21.09 -3.04 12.18
CA GLU A 333 -21.37 -4.43 11.84
C GLU A 333 -20.57 -4.88 10.61
N PRO A 334 -19.84 -6.01 10.71
CA PRO A 334 -19.13 -6.59 9.58
C PRO A 334 -20.08 -6.97 8.44
N ILE A 335 -19.71 -6.66 7.21
CA ILE A 335 -20.51 -6.92 6.04
C ILE A 335 -19.79 -7.88 5.11
N ALA A 336 -20.37 -9.06 4.91
CA ALA A 336 -19.80 -10.09 4.06
C ALA A 336 -19.63 -9.62 2.60
N ASP A 337 -18.55 -10.06 1.99
CA ASP A 337 -18.31 -9.87 0.56
C ASP A 337 -19.25 -10.67 -0.33
N ASN A 338 -19.27 -10.30 -1.62
CA ASN A 338 -20.00 -11.08 -2.63
C ASN A 338 -19.42 -12.49 -2.69
N LYS A 339 -20.26 -13.51 -2.45
CA LYS A 339 -19.87 -14.94 -2.40
C LYS A 339 -19.20 -15.45 -3.69
N ALA A 340 -19.45 -14.79 -4.82
CA ALA A 340 -18.80 -15.14 -6.08
C ALA A 340 -17.39 -14.55 -6.24
N CYS A 341 -17.03 -13.56 -5.41
CA CYS A 341 -15.74 -12.89 -5.46
C CYS A 341 -14.69 -13.64 -4.60
N ARG A 342 -13.53 -13.93 -5.18
CA ARG A 342 -12.40 -14.56 -4.47
C ARG A 342 -11.30 -13.58 -4.06
N CYS A 343 -11.65 -12.30 -3.90
CA CYS A 343 -10.68 -11.26 -3.55
C CYS A 343 -9.89 -11.61 -2.26
N GLY A 344 -10.58 -12.11 -1.23
CA GLY A 344 -9.93 -12.53 0.01
C GLY A 344 -8.94 -13.68 -0.17
N ASP A 345 -9.27 -14.69 -0.98
CA ASP A 345 -8.36 -15.79 -1.29
C ASP A 345 -7.12 -15.32 -2.05
N ILE A 346 -7.30 -14.36 -2.96
CA ILE A 346 -6.22 -13.78 -3.75
C ILE A 346 -5.28 -12.97 -2.85
N LEU A 347 -5.82 -12.17 -1.92
CA LEU A 347 -5.04 -11.38 -0.97
C LEU A 347 -4.25 -12.23 0.03
N ARG A 348 -4.74 -13.46 0.33
CA ARG A 348 -4.01 -14.44 1.15
C ARG A 348 -3.00 -15.27 0.36
N GLY A 349 -2.98 -15.13 -0.96
CA GLY A 349 -2.09 -15.90 -1.82
C GLY A 349 -2.51 -17.35 -2.06
N VAL A 350 -3.75 -17.74 -1.69
CA VAL A 350 -4.26 -19.12 -1.89
C VAL A 350 -5.00 -19.29 -3.20
N ALA A 351 -5.23 -18.23 -3.96
CA ALA A 351 -5.80 -18.24 -5.31
C ALA A 351 -5.19 -17.16 -6.20
N LYS A 352 -5.25 -17.37 -7.52
CA LYS A 352 -4.91 -16.37 -8.54
C LYS A 352 -6.17 -15.71 -9.09
N PRO A 353 -6.10 -14.51 -9.69
CA PRO A 353 -7.25 -13.86 -10.33
C PRO A 353 -7.96 -14.74 -11.37
N LEU A 354 -7.22 -15.57 -12.11
CA LEU A 354 -7.74 -16.47 -13.12
C LEU A 354 -8.58 -17.63 -12.53
N ASP A 355 -8.40 -17.97 -11.25
CA ASP A 355 -9.19 -18.99 -10.56
C ASP A 355 -10.59 -18.48 -10.16
N CYS A 356 -10.83 -17.17 -10.30
CA CYS A 356 -12.10 -16.54 -9.95
C CYS A 356 -13.09 -16.64 -11.13
N LYS A 357 -14.21 -17.34 -10.91
CA LYS A 357 -15.22 -17.61 -11.95
C LYS A 357 -15.84 -16.35 -12.57
N VAL A 358 -15.85 -15.23 -11.84
CA VAL A 358 -16.43 -13.96 -12.28
C VAL A 358 -15.41 -13.03 -12.92
N PHE A 359 -14.10 -13.34 -12.82
CA PHE A 359 -13.02 -12.54 -13.36
C PHE A 359 -13.14 -12.36 -14.88
N GLY A 360 -13.06 -11.12 -15.34
CA GLY A 360 -13.13 -10.76 -16.76
C GLY A 360 -14.48 -11.05 -17.45
N LYS A 361 -15.50 -11.44 -16.68
CA LYS A 361 -16.87 -11.68 -17.13
C LYS A 361 -17.82 -10.67 -16.51
N SER A 362 -18.42 -11.00 -15.37
CA SER A 362 -19.26 -10.07 -14.57
C SER A 362 -18.47 -9.16 -13.62
N CYS A 363 -17.16 -9.42 -13.43
CA CYS A 363 -16.26 -8.55 -12.69
C CYS A 363 -15.20 -7.97 -13.61
N THR A 364 -15.33 -6.69 -13.96
CA THR A 364 -14.42 -5.93 -14.82
C THR A 364 -14.08 -4.59 -14.15
N PRO A 365 -13.09 -3.83 -14.63
CA PRO A 365 -12.80 -2.49 -14.08
C PRO A 365 -13.99 -1.52 -14.17
N GLU A 366 -14.88 -1.69 -15.14
CA GLU A 366 -16.09 -0.89 -15.33
C GLU A 366 -17.20 -1.31 -14.34
N HIS A 367 -17.27 -2.62 -14.03
CA HIS A 367 -18.27 -3.22 -13.13
C HIS A 367 -17.58 -4.10 -12.08
N PRO A 368 -16.85 -3.53 -11.12
CA PRO A 368 -16.10 -4.29 -10.14
C PRO A 368 -17.03 -4.92 -9.09
N LEU A 369 -16.91 -6.23 -8.88
CA LEU A 369 -17.58 -6.94 -7.78
C LEU A 369 -16.73 -6.95 -6.51
N GLY A 370 -15.41 -6.86 -6.66
CA GLY A 370 -14.45 -6.79 -5.58
C GLY A 370 -13.48 -5.63 -5.76
N SER A 371 -12.96 -5.11 -4.66
CA SER A 371 -12.05 -3.96 -4.61
C SER A 371 -10.74 -4.19 -5.37
N CYS A 372 -10.23 -5.43 -5.47
CA CYS A 372 -9.02 -5.76 -6.25
C CYS A 372 -9.14 -5.47 -7.76
N MET A 373 -10.37 -5.28 -8.27
CA MET A 373 -10.61 -4.90 -9.67
C MET A 373 -10.71 -3.38 -9.87
N VAL A 374 -10.84 -2.61 -8.78
CA VAL A 374 -11.01 -1.13 -8.82
C VAL A 374 -9.67 -0.42 -8.99
N SER A 375 -8.72 -0.71 -8.11
CA SER A 375 -7.42 -0.05 -8.10
C SER A 375 -6.45 -0.69 -9.10
N SER A 376 -5.67 0.14 -9.77
CA SER A 376 -4.57 -0.32 -10.65
C SER A 376 -3.49 -1.12 -9.90
N GLU A 377 -3.44 -1.01 -8.57
CA GLU A 377 -2.56 -1.77 -7.69
C GLU A 377 -3.16 -3.12 -7.26
N GLY A 378 -4.42 -3.37 -7.57
CA GLY A 378 -5.07 -4.63 -7.26
C GLY A 378 -4.63 -5.76 -8.20
N ALA A 379 -4.41 -6.95 -7.66
CA ALA A 379 -4.01 -8.12 -8.45
C ALA A 379 -4.98 -8.41 -9.61
N CYS A 380 -6.31 -8.36 -9.37
CA CYS A 380 -7.30 -8.57 -10.44
C CYS A 380 -7.19 -7.52 -11.54
N ALA A 381 -7.05 -6.24 -11.21
CA ALA A 381 -6.92 -5.17 -12.21
C ALA A 381 -5.62 -5.32 -13.03
N ALA A 382 -4.51 -5.67 -12.39
CA ALA A 382 -3.23 -5.92 -13.06
C ALA A 382 -3.34 -7.12 -14.03
N TYR A 383 -3.91 -8.23 -13.59
CA TYR A 383 -4.16 -9.39 -14.46
C TYR A 383 -5.13 -9.08 -15.61
N TYR A 384 -6.18 -8.31 -15.36
CA TYR A 384 -7.12 -7.92 -16.40
C TYR A 384 -6.46 -7.08 -17.49
N LYS A 385 -5.61 -6.13 -17.07
CA LYS A 385 -4.94 -5.20 -17.97
C LYS A 385 -3.79 -5.82 -18.75
N TYR A 386 -2.99 -6.68 -18.10
CA TYR A 386 -1.74 -7.19 -18.65
C TYR A 386 -1.74 -8.70 -18.92
N GLY A 387 -2.57 -9.47 -18.22
CA GLY A 387 -2.58 -10.94 -18.26
C GLY A 387 -3.06 -11.55 -19.58
N ARG A 388 -3.64 -10.77 -20.49
CA ARG A 388 -4.01 -11.26 -21.84
C ARG A 388 -2.78 -11.48 -22.76
N LYS A 389 -1.59 -11.14 -22.27
CA LYS A 389 -0.31 -11.35 -22.97
C LYS A 389 0.53 -12.47 -22.38
N ILE A 390 -0.05 -13.17 -21.38
CA ILE A 390 0.60 -14.26 -20.64
C ILE A 390 0.03 -15.61 -21.12
#